data_36476474a028f601811d072e373c74d7
#
_entry.id   36476474a028f601811d072e373c74d7
#
_cell.length_a   1.000
_cell.length_b   1.000
_cell.length_c   1.000
_cell.angle_alpha   90.00
_cell.angle_beta   90.00
_cell.angle_gamma   90.00
#
_symmetry.space_group_name_H-M   'P 1'
#
loop_
_entity.id
_entity.type
_entity.pdbx_description
1 polymer ?
#
loop_
_entity_poly.entity_id
_entity_poly.type
_entity_poly.pdbx_seq_one_letter_code
_entity_poly.pdbx_strand_id
1 'polypeptide(L)'
;EMCIRDRADSFTPLAKGMNSEYANQNAYDSIQIHGGSGFMLEYACQRIYRDARITSIYEGTTQLQTVAAIRYVTNGSYTATLRDYEQISCSAEMQPLMERIKEMTNKFDACNNAVKESGNQELLDFVSRRLYEMAAVCVMSHLLIQDATTAPEMFAKSALVYVNYAESEIEKHFNFIRKFKAEELESYRK
;
A
#
# COMPACT_ATOMS: atom_id res chain seq x y z
N GLU A 1 15.26 -17.67 -5.60
CA GLU A 1 15.17 -16.36 -6.27
C GLU A 1 13.88 -16.33 -7.10
N MET A 2 13.00 -15.38 -6.83
CA MET A 2 11.75 -15.23 -7.57
C MET A 2 12.06 -14.76 -8.99
N CYS A 3 11.52 -15.43 -10.03
CA CYS A 3 11.81 -15.02 -11.40
C CYS A 3 11.18 -13.64 -11.71
N ILE A 4 11.70 -12.97 -12.75
CA ILE A 4 11.22 -11.62 -13.16
C ILE A 4 9.71 -11.65 -13.44
N ARG A 5 9.21 -12.71 -14.05
CA ARG A 5 7.78 -12.87 -14.36
C ARG A 5 6.94 -12.95 -13.09
N ASP A 6 7.35 -13.77 -12.11
CA ASP A 6 6.61 -13.92 -10.85
C ASP A 6 6.60 -12.61 -10.06
N ARG A 7 7.70 -11.86 -10.11
CA ARG A 7 7.79 -10.53 -9.49
C ARG A 7 6.84 -9.53 -10.17
N ALA A 8 6.81 -9.50 -11.51
CA ALA A 8 5.88 -8.65 -12.26
C ALA A 8 4.41 -9.02 -11.95
N ASP A 9 4.08 -10.30 -11.92
CA ASP A 9 2.75 -10.79 -11.60
C ASP A 9 2.33 -10.39 -10.17
N SER A 10 3.25 -10.40 -9.20
CA SER A 10 2.97 -9.98 -7.83
C SER A 10 2.74 -8.47 -7.69
N PHE A 11 3.47 -7.66 -8.45
CA PHE A 11 3.35 -6.20 -8.37
C PHE A 11 2.18 -5.63 -9.16
N THR A 12 1.71 -6.30 -10.19
CA THR A 12 0.59 -5.84 -11.02
C THR A 12 -0.65 -5.47 -10.19
N PRO A 13 -1.16 -6.30 -9.27
CA PRO A 13 -2.31 -5.94 -8.47
C PRO A 13 -2.02 -4.79 -7.48
N LEU A 14 -0.80 -4.69 -6.93
CA LEU A 14 -0.43 -3.56 -6.08
C LEU A 14 -0.42 -2.25 -6.87
N ALA A 15 0.26 -2.25 -8.02
CA ALA A 15 0.38 -1.07 -8.88
C ALA A 15 -0.99 -0.60 -9.37
N LYS A 16 -1.81 -1.51 -9.92
CA LYS A 16 -3.13 -1.16 -10.44
C LYS A 16 -4.05 -0.62 -9.35
N GLY A 17 -4.17 -1.34 -8.23
CA GLY A 17 -5.09 -0.96 -7.17
C GLY A 17 -4.66 0.34 -6.47
N MET A 18 -3.42 0.44 -6.02
CA MET A 18 -2.96 1.62 -5.27
C MET A 18 -2.87 2.87 -6.14
N ASN A 19 -2.34 2.76 -7.39
CA ASN A 19 -2.26 3.93 -8.27
C ASN A 19 -3.65 4.47 -8.61
N SER A 20 -4.65 3.61 -8.80
CA SER A 20 -6.01 4.06 -9.04
C SER A 20 -6.64 4.75 -7.82
N GLU A 21 -6.38 4.28 -6.61
CA GLU A 21 -6.83 4.93 -5.37
C GLU A 21 -6.14 6.29 -5.18
N TYR A 22 -4.83 6.36 -5.36
CA TYR A 22 -4.10 7.63 -5.28
C TYR A 22 -4.51 8.63 -6.37
N ALA A 23 -4.78 8.16 -7.59
CA ALA A 23 -5.29 9.02 -8.65
C ALA A 23 -6.65 9.65 -8.28
N ASN A 24 -7.55 8.85 -7.69
CA ASN A 24 -8.84 9.36 -7.19
C ASN A 24 -8.65 10.38 -6.06
N GLN A 25 -7.77 10.09 -5.08
CA GLN A 25 -7.51 11.01 -3.98
C GLN A 25 -6.89 12.32 -4.47
N ASN A 26 -5.87 12.25 -5.35
CA ASN A 26 -5.22 13.42 -5.92
C ASN A 26 -6.20 14.29 -6.73
N ALA A 27 -7.10 13.65 -7.49
CA ALA A 27 -8.11 14.37 -8.24
C ALA A 27 -9.15 15.05 -7.32
N TYR A 28 -9.54 14.38 -6.22
CA TYR A 28 -10.37 14.97 -5.16
C TYR A 28 -9.70 16.19 -4.53
N ASP A 29 -8.44 16.04 -4.13
CA ASP A 29 -7.68 17.13 -3.49
C ASP A 29 -7.45 18.31 -4.46
N SER A 30 -7.30 18.02 -5.76
CA SER A 30 -7.22 19.07 -6.79
C SER A 30 -8.46 19.96 -6.80
N ILE A 31 -9.67 19.39 -6.72
CA ILE A 31 -10.91 20.18 -6.61
C ILE A 31 -10.88 21.02 -5.33
N GLN A 32 -10.47 20.42 -4.22
CA GLN A 32 -10.43 21.11 -2.93
C GLN A 32 -9.47 22.32 -2.95
N ILE A 33 -8.29 22.17 -3.57
CA ILE A 33 -7.28 23.23 -3.71
C ILE A 33 -7.83 24.40 -4.57
N HIS A 34 -8.60 24.08 -5.63
CA HIS A 34 -9.24 25.09 -6.48
C HIS A 34 -10.46 25.77 -5.83
N GLY A 35 -10.94 25.25 -4.69
CA GLY A 35 -12.14 25.75 -4.03
C GLY A 35 -13.37 25.66 -4.92
N GLY A 36 -14.30 26.63 -4.83
CA GLY A 36 -15.52 26.65 -5.62
C GLY A 36 -15.29 26.58 -7.14
N SER A 37 -14.20 27.16 -7.63
CA SER A 37 -13.82 27.10 -9.05
C SER A 37 -13.54 25.66 -9.50
N GLY A 38 -12.99 24.82 -8.63
CA GLY A 38 -12.69 23.41 -8.95
C GLY A 38 -13.93 22.56 -9.25
N PHE A 39 -15.10 22.99 -8.77
CA PHE A 39 -16.38 22.33 -9.03
C PHE A 39 -17.03 22.76 -10.35
N MET A 40 -16.62 23.91 -10.90
CA MET A 40 -17.23 24.50 -12.09
C MET A 40 -16.76 23.78 -13.37
N LEU A 41 -17.64 23.71 -14.37
CA LEU A 41 -17.38 23.01 -15.64
C LEU A 41 -16.27 23.63 -16.47
N GLU A 42 -15.98 24.90 -16.27
CA GLU A 42 -14.93 25.67 -16.97
C GLU A 42 -13.52 25.21 -16.57
N TYR A 43 -13.37 24.50 -15.44
CA TYR A 43 -12.08 24.03 -14.93
C TYR A 43 -11.93 22.51 -15.16
N ALA A 44 -10.73 22.08 -15.50
CA ALA A 44 -10.44 20.68 -15.87
C ALA A 44 -10.55 19.71 -14.68
N CYS A 45 -10.33 20.17 -13.45
CA CYS A 45 -10.21 19.32 -12.27
C CYS A 45 -11.48 18.50 -11.97
N GLN A 46 -12.69 19.04 -12.19
CA GLN A 46 -13.93 18.28 -12.02
C GLN A 46 -14.04 17.11 -13.03
N ARG A 47 -13.60 17.31 -14.27
CA ARG A 47 -13.57 16.26 -15.29
C ARG A 47 -12.53 15.21 -14.96
N ILE A 48 -11.32 15.62 -14.55
CA ILE A 48 -10.24 14.72 -14.14
C ILE A 48 -10.70 13.83 -12.97
N TYR A 49 -11.41 14.41 -11.99
CA TYR A 49 -11.96 13.64 -10.86
C TYR A 49 -12.96 12.57 -11.32
N ARG A 50 -13.88 12.94 -12.22
CA ARG A 50 -14.83 11.98 -12.79
C ARG A 50 -14.13 10.87 -13.59
N ASP A 51 -13.13 11.23 -14.40
CA ASP A 51 -12.38 10.29 -15.22
C ASP A 51 -11.48 9.39 -14.34
N ALA A 52 -10.87 9.93 -13.28
CA ALA A 52 -10.10 9.14 -12.34
C ALA A 52 -10.95 8.03 -11.66
N ARG A 53 -12.25 8.28 -11.41
CA ARG A 53 -13.11 7.34 -10.69
C ARG A 53 -13.25 5.99 -11.40
N ILE A 54 -13.25 5.95 -12.73
CA ILE A 54 -13.39 4.69 -13.46
C ILE A 54 -12.15 3.79 -13.29
N THR A 55 -10.99 4.36 -13.03
CA THR A 55 -9.73 3.60 -12.92
C THR A 55 -9.73 2.57 -11.78
N SER A 56 -10.47 2.80 -10.71
CA SER A 56 -10.64 1.84 -9.61
C SER A 56 -11.77 0.83 -9.82
N ILE A 57 -12.45 0.88 -10.97
CA ILE A 57 -13.60 0.03 -11.31
C ILE A 57 -13.28 -0.93 -12.46
N TYR A 58 -12.77 -0.42 -13.58
CA TYR A 58 -12.51 -1.21 -14.79
C TYR A 58 -11.23 -2.06 -14.66
N GLU A 59 -11.07 -3.05 -15.54
CA GLU A 59 -9.92 -3.98 -15.54
C GLU A 59 -9.67 -4.66 -14.17
N GLY A 60 -10.73 -4.96 -13.48
CA GLY A 60 -10.74 -5.48 -12.11
C GLY A 60 -10.78 -4.36 -11.06
N THR A 61 -11.83 -4.39 -10.26
CA THR A 61 -12.00 -3.42 -9.16
C THR A 61 -10.85 -3.49 -8.17
N THR A 62 -10.68 -2.45 -7.35
CA THR A 62 -9.70 -2.47 -6.25
C THR A 62 -9.85 -3.71 -5.35
N GLN A 63 -11.10 -4.19 -5.13
CA GLN A 63 -11.32 -5.43 -4.39
C GLN A 63 -10.77 -6.66 -5.12
N LEU A 64 -10.93 -6.75 -6.45
CA LEU A 64 -10.34 -7.85 -7.23
C LEU A 64 -8.81 -7.81 -7.21
N GLN A 65 -8.21 -6.62 -7.21
CA GLN A 65 -6.76 -6.47 -7.05
C GLN A 65 -6.31 -6.94 -5.65
N THR A 66 -7.08 -6.63 -4.61
CA THR A 66 -6.83 -7.15 -3.25
C THR A 66 -6.87 -8.67 -3.22
N VAL A 67 -7.91 -9.29 -3.81
CA VAL A 67 -8.04 -10.75 -3.91
C VAL A 67 -6.88 -11.37 -4.69
N ALA A 68 -6.44 -10.74 -5.79
CA ALA A 68 -5.29 -11.20 -6.55
C ALA A 68 -3.97 -11.09 -5.76
N ALA A 69 -3.81 -10.02 -4.97
CA ALA A 69 -2.59 -9.76 -4.20
C ALA A 69 -2.47 -10.63 -2.95
N ILE A 70 -3.59 -11.00 -2.29
CA ILE A 70 -3.56 -11.66 -0.99
C ILE A 70 -2.81 -12.99 -1.01
N ARG A 71 -2.80 -13.69 -2.15
CA ARG A 71 -2.01 -14.91 -2.33
C ARG A 71 -0.51 -14.67 -2.18
N TYR A 72 -0.02 -13.50 -2.64
CA TYR A 72 1.40 -13.11 -2.53
C TYR A 72 1.75 -12.59 -1.13
N VAL A 73 0.76 -12.10 -0.38
CA VAL A 73 0.89 -11.84 1.05
C VAL A 73 1.06 -13.15 1.80
N THR A 74 0.09 -14.06 1.65
CA THR A 74 0.02 -15.29 2.45
C THR A 74 1.09 -16.31 2.12
N ASN A 75 1.57 -16.37 0.86
CA ASN A 75 2.69 -17.24 0.48
C ASN A 75 4.08 -16.66 0.80
N GLY A 76 4.15 -15.41 1.30
CA GLY A 76 5.39 -14.75 1.70
C GLY A 76 6.18 -14.08 0.56
N SER A 77 5.64 -14.02 -0.66
CA SER A 77 6.36 -13.42 -1.80
C SER A 77 6.68 -11.94 -1.57
N TYR A 78 5.74 -11.15 -1.02
CA TYR A 78 6.02 -9.76 -0.70
C TYR A 78 7.05 -9.61 0.41
N THR A 79 6.94 -10.41 1.48
CA THR A 79 7.94 -10.43 2.55
C THR A 79 9.33 -10.72 2.01
N ALA A 80 9.49 -11.75 1.17
CA ALA A 80 10.76 -12.08 0.56
C ALA A 80 11.32 -10.91 -0.26
N THR A 81 10.48 -10.27 -1.09
CA THR A 81 10.88 -9.10 -1.87
C THR A 81 11.29 -7.91 -1.01
N LEU A 82 10.56 -7.63 0.08
CA LEU A 82 10.90 -6.55 1.02
C LEU A 82 12.25 -6.83 1.70
N ARG A 83 12.52 -8.09 2.10
CA ARG A 83 13.82 -8.49 2.67
C ARG A 83 14.97 -8.38 1.65
N ASP A 84 14.72 -8.67 0.37
CA ASP A 84 15.69 -8.42 -0.71
C ASP A 84 16.00 -6.92 -0.81
N TYR A 85 14.99 -6.04 -0.75
CA TYR A 85 15.19 -4.60 -0.79
C TYR A 85 15.96 -4.06 0.42
N GLU A 86 15.81 -4.65 1.60
CA GLU A 86 16.57 -4.31 2.81
C GLU A 86 18.07 -4.57 2.67
N GLN A 87 18.49 -5.44 1.75
CA GLN A 87 19.91 -5.73 1.46
C GLN A 87 20.52 -4.71 0.48
N ILE A 88 19.72 -3.91 -0.19
CA ILE A 88 20.21 -2.89 -1.11
C ILE A 88 20.80 -1.75 -0.29
N SER A 89 22.07 -1.42 -0.58
CA SER A 89 22.73 -0.31 0.11
C SER A 89 22.04 1.02 -0.19
N CYS A 90 21.79 1.79 0.84
CA CYS A 90 21.29 3.16 0.70
C CYS A 90 22.33 4.16 1.23
N SER A 91 22.18 5.45 0.88
CA SER A 91 23.05 6.50 1.36
C SER A 91 22.99 6.63 2.88
N ALA A 92 24.07 7.13 3.51
CA ALA A 92 24.14 7.33 4.95
C ALA A 92 22.99 8.24 5.47
N GLU A 93 22.55 9.18 4.64
CA GLU A 93 21.43 10.07 4.95
C GLU A 93 20.09 9.34 5.00
N MET A 94 19.93 8.29 4.19
CA MET A 94 18.69 7.50 4.13
C MET A 94 18.65 6.34 5.13
N GLN A 95 19.76 6.01 5.79
CA GLN A 95 19.82 4.91 6.77
C GLN A 95 18.75 5.02 7.87
N PRO A 96 18.52 6.18 8.52
CA PRO A 96 17.49 6.28 9.56
C PRO A 96 16.08 5.98 9.04
N LEU A 97 15.77 6.34 7.78
CA LEU A 97 14.50 6.00 7.16
C LEU A 97 14.41 4.51 6.83
N MET A 98 15.50 3.89 6.36
CA MET A 98 15.57 2.46 6.10
C MET A 98 15.26 1.63 7.36
N GLU A 99 15.79 2.01 8.52
CA GLU A 99 15.51 1.30 9.77
C GLU A 99 14.01 1.38 10.15
N ARG A 100 13.36 2.52 9.92
CA ARG A 100 11.91 2.66 10.11
C ARG A 100 11.11 1.78 9.14
N ILE A 101 11.55 1.68 7.89
CA ILE A 101 10.91 0.83 6.88
C ILE A 101 11.05 -0.65 7.25
N LYS A 102 12.19 -1.08 7.76
CA LYS A 102 12.38 -2.44 8.30
C LYS A 102 11.40 -2.75 9.42
N GLU A 103 11.16 -1.79 10.32
CA GLU A 103 10.18 -1.95 11.38
C GLU A 103 8.74 -2.05 10.82
N MET A 104 8.42 -1.28 9.79
CA MET A 104 7.14 -1.41 9.07
C MET A 104 6.98 -2.81 8.45
N THR A 105 8.03 -3.34 7.83
CA THR A 105 8.06 -4.70 7.27
C THR A 105 7.86 -5.75 8.39
N ASN A 106 8.48 -5.58 9.55
CA ASN A 106 8.29 -6.47 10.70
C ASN A 106 6.82 -6.50 11.16
N LYS A 107 6.18 -5.33 11.22
CA LYS A 107 4.75 -5.24 11.59
C LYS A 107 3.84 -5.89 10.55
N PHE A 108 4.14 -5.70 9.27
CA PHE A 108 3.42 -6.40 8.18
C PHE A 108 3.56 -7.92 8.32
N ASP A 109 4.77 -8.44 8.52
CA ASP A 109 5.02 -9.87 8.72
C ASP A 109 4.29 -10.41 9.96
N ALA A 110 4.32 -9.68 11.06
CA ALA A 110 3.64 -10.08 12.28
C ALA A 110 2.12 -10.19 12.08
N CYS A 111 1.51 -9.27 11.33
CA CYS A 111 0.10 -9.34 10.98
C CYS A 111 -0.22 -10.51 10.05
N ASN A 112 0.59 -10.70 8.99
CA ASN A 112 0.41 -11.80 8.05
C ASN A 112 0.49 -13.17 8.76
N ASN A 113 1.50 -13.35 9.60
CA ASN A 113 1.70 -14.60 10.33
C ASN A 113 0.55 -14.85 11.33
N ALA A 114 0.12 -13.85 12.09
CA ALA A 114 -0.98 -13.99 13.02
C ALA A 114 -2.30 -14.41 12.33
N VAL A 115 -2.58 -13.83 11.16
CA VAL A 115 -3.77 -14.19 10.38
C VAL A 115 -3.65 -15.61 9.79
N LYS A 116 -2.49 -16.00 9.30
CA LYS A 116 -2.23 -17.37 8.81
C LYS A 116 -2.37 -18.41 9.92
N GLU A 117 -1.77 -18.17 11.07
CA GLU A 117 -1.81 -19.06 12.23
C GLU A 117 -3.22 -19.24 12.78
N SER A 118 -4.11 -18.26 12.61
CA SER A 118 -5.51 -18.38 13.00
C SER A 118 -6.25 -19.49 12.24
N GLY A 119 -5.80 -19.83 11.02
CA GLY A 119 -6.48 -20.77 10.12
C GLY A 119 -7.90 -20.35 9.70
N ASN A 120 -8.29 -19.11 10.00
CA ASN A 120 -9.64 -18.60 9.76
C ASN A 120 -9.71 -17.82 8.43
N GLN A 121 -10.35 -18.42 7.42
CA GLN A 121 -10.50 -17.81 6.10
C GLN A 121 -11.34 -16.53 6.14
N GLU A 122 -12.39 -16.47 6.94
CA GLU A 122 -13.22 -15.26 7.05
C GLU A 122 -12.45 -14.09 7.65
N LEU A 123 -11.59 -14.36 8.63
CA LEU A 123 -10.70 -13.33 9.17
C LEU A 123 -9.72 -12.85 8.10
N LEU A 124 -9.12 -13.76 7.33
CA LEU A 124 -8.23 -13.38 6.23
C LEU A 124 -8.96 -12.50 5.20
N ASP A 125 -10.17 -12.89 4.78
CA ASP A 125 -10.95 -12.13 3.81
C ASP A 125 -11.30 -10.73 4.35
N PHE A 126 -11.66 -10.64 5.62
CA PHE A 126 -12.01 -9.38 6.28
C PHE A 126 -10.82 -8.41 6.41
N VAL A 127 -9.63 -8.92 6.69
CA VAL A 127 -8.43 -8.08 6.83
C VAL A 127 -7.60 -7.96 5.56
N SER A 128 -7.97 -8.65 4.48
CA SER A 128 -7.21 -8.74 3.23
C SER A 128 -6.84 -7.37 2.65
N ARG A 129 -7.78 -6.42 2.64
CA ARG A 129 -7.55 -5.05 2.17
C ARG A 129 -6.46 -4.36 3.00
N ARG A 130 -6.43 -4.56 4.31
CA ARG A 130 -5.44 -3.96 5.21
C ARG A 130 -4.05 -4.54 4.98
N LEU A 131 -3.95 -5.87 4.86
CA LEU A 131 -2.69 -6.54 4.54
C LEU A 131 -2.15 -6.11 3.17
N TYR A 132 -3.05 -5.95 2.20
CA TYR A 132 -2.72 -5.43 0.87
C TYR A 132 -2.13 -4.01 0.94
N GLU A 133 -2.75 -3.11 1.67
CA GLU A 133 -2.28 -1.73 1.85
C GLU A 133 -0.95 -1.68 2.60
N MET A 134 -0.77 -2.51 3.64
CA MET A 134 0.50 -2.63 4.35
C MET A 134 1.63 -3.08 3.41
N ALA A 135 1.40 -4.12 2.58
CA ALA A 135 2.39 -4.57 1.60
C ALA A 135 2.75 -3.44 0.61
N ALA A 136 1.74 -2.74 0.09
CA ALA A 136 1.93 -1.69 -0.89
C ALA A 136 2.75 -0.51 -0.34
N VAL A 137 2.44 -0.01 0.86
CA VAL A 137 3.19 1.12 1.43
C VAL A 137 4.62 0.72 1.81
N CYS A 138 4.86 -0.53 2.23
CA CYS A 138 6.21 -1.04 2.44
C CYS A 138 7.01 -1.07 1.12
N VAL A 139 6.44 -1.63 0.05
CA VAL A 139 7.10 -1.67 -1.28
C VAL A 139 7.43 -0.27 -1.77
N MET A 140 6.46 0.65 -1.74
CA MET A 140 6.66 2.02 -2.20
C MET A 140 7.72 2.76 -1.37
N SER A 141 7.76 2.53 -0.05
CA SER A 141 8.77 3.12 0.82
C SER A 141 10.18 2.67 0.45
N HIS A 142 10.37 1.38 0.19
CA HIS A 142 11.68 0.85 -0.25
C HIS A 142 12.11 1.39 -1.62
N LEU A 143 11.20 1.45 -2.59
CA LEU A 143 11.50 2.01 -3.92
C LEU A 143 11.88 3.49 -3.82
N LEU A 144 11.17 4.26 -3.03
CA LEU A 144 11.44 5.69 -2.86
C LEU A 144 12.79 5.97 -2.14
N ILE A 145 13.21 5.09 -1.22
CA ILE A 145 14.56 5.18 -0.64
C ILE A 145 15.65 4.91 -1.68
N GLN A 146 15.43 3.99 -2.62
CA GLN A 146 16.37 3.74 -3.71
C GLN A 146 16.47 4.96 -4.63
N ASP A 147 15.33 5.56 -4.99
CA ASP A 147 15.30 6.80 -5.76
C ASP A 147 16.00 7.95 -5.02
N ALA A 148 15.72 8.12 -3.71
CA ALA A 148 16.37 9.14 -2.88
C ALA A 148 17.88 8.89 -2.67
N THR A 149 18.34 7.65 -2.75
CA THR A 149 19.77 7.31 -2.72
C THR A 149 20.45 7.69 -4.04
N THR A 150 19.76 7.51 -5.16
CA THR A 150 20.29 7.76 -6.51
C THR A 150 20.22 9.24 -6.89
N ALA A 151 19.15 9.93 -6.53
CA ALA A 151 18.89 11.34 -6.85
C ALA A 151 18.31 12.08 -5.61
N PRO A 152 19.13 12.32 -4.60
CA PRO A 152 18.67 12.87 -3.32
C PRO A 152 18.05 14.27 -3.44
N GLU A 153 18.55 15.10 -4.36
CA GLU A 153 18.01 16.44 -4.62
C GLU A 153 16.54 16.42 -5.08
N MET A 154 16.13 15.34 -5.73
CA MET A 154 14.76 15.16 -6.21
C MET A 154 13.85 14.44 -5.20
N PHE A 155 14.37 13.40 -4.55
CA PHE A 155 13.53 12.45 -3.85
C PHE A 155 13.70 12.41 -2.32
N ALA A 156 14.77 12.96 -1.73
CA ALA A 156 15.02 12.84 -0.29
C ALA A 156 13.88 13.43 0.57
N LYS A 157 13.37 14.60 0.19
CA LYS A 157 12.24 15.22 0.90
C LYS A 157 10.95 14.41 0.76
N SER A 158 10.69 13.90 -0.45
CA SER A 158 9.52 13.06 -0.73
C SER A 158 9.61 11.73 0.02
N ALA A 159 10.81 11.14 0.13
CA ALA A 159 11.04 9.93 0.91
C ALA A 159 10.71 10.14 2.39
N LEU A 160 11.19 11.23 2.99
CA LEU A 160 10.88 11.58 4.38
C LEU A 160 9.37 11.73 4.62
N VAL A 161 8.70 12.50 3.77
CA VAL A 161 7.24 12.74 3.89
C VAL A 161 6.48 11.44 3.72
N TYR A 162 6.84 10.66 2.69
CA TYR A 162 6.14 9.41 2.40
C TYR A 162 6.34 8.37 3.50
N VAL A 163 7.55 8.20 4.05
CA VAL A 163 7.80 7.24 5.12
C VAL A 163 7.03 7.63 6.40
N ASN A 164 6.90 8.92 6.72
CA ASN A 164 6.06 9.38 7.82
C ASN A 164 4.59 8.99 7.63
N TYR A 165 4.07 9.18 6.42
CA TYR A 165 2.71 8.76 6.06
C TYR A 165 2.57 7.23 6.14
N ALA A 166 3.47 6.49 5.50
CA ALA A 166 3.44 5.04 5.42
C ALA A 166 3.49 4.38 6.81
N GLU A 167 4.33 4.90 7.71
CA GLU A 167 4.41 4.43 9.10
C GLU A 167 3.07 4.60 9.83
N SER A 168 2.39 5.74 9.63
CA SER A 168 1.07 5.98 10.21
C SER A 168 0.01 5.01 9.67
N GLU A 169 0.05 4.69 8.38
CA GLU A 169 -0.85 3.70 7.77
C GLU A 169 -0.55 2.28 8.29
N ILE A 170 0.71 1.92 8.42
CA ILE A 170 1.12 0.63 9.01
C ILE A 170 0.61 0.52 10.45
N GLU A 171 0.79 1.54 11.29
CA GLU A 171 0.32 1.53 12.67
C GLU A 171 -1.21 1.38 12.75
N LYS A 172 -1.93 2.10 11.92
CA LYS A 172 -3.41 2.01 11.83
C LYS A 172 -3.84 0.56 11.54
N HIS A 173 -3.27 -0.06 10.53
CA HIS A 173 -3.64 -1.42 10.13
C HIS A 173 -3.13 -2.48 11.10
N PHE A 174 -1.91 -2.35 11.60
CA PHE A 174 -1.34 -3.21 12.63
C PHE A 174 -2.22 -3.25 13.88
N ASN A 175 -2.57 -2.07 14.40
CA ASN A 175 -3.42 -1.98 15.58
C ASN A 175 -4.82 -2.56 15.36
N PHE A 176 -5.39 -2.37 14.16
CA PHE A 176 -6.70 -2.93 13.84
C PHE A 176 -6.64 -4.46 13.81
N ILE A 177 -5.70 -5.05 13.05
CA ILE A 177 -5.59 -6.51 12.89
C ILE A 177 -5.30 -7.18 14.23
N ARG A 178 -4.45 -6.58 15.07
CA ARG A 178 -4.09 -7.13 16.37
C ARG A 178 -5.20 -7.08 17.43
N LYS A 179 -6.08 -6.09 17.34
CA LYS A 179 -7.20 -5.92 18.30
C LYS A 179 -8.46 -6.64 17.88
N PHE A 180 -8.64 -6.88 16.60
CA PHE A 180 -9.84 -7.50 16.07
C PHE A 180 -9.88 -9.01 16.40
N LYS A 181 -11.03 -9.47 16.91
CA LYS A 181 -11.25 -10.88 17.22
C LYS A 181 -12.16 -11.50 16.17
N ALA A 182 -11.81 -12.72 15.73
CA ALA A 182 -12.59 -13.42 14.70
C ALA A 182 -14.07 -13.62 15.09
N GLU A 183 -14.34 -13.79 16.39
CA GLU A 183 -15.71 -13.94 16.92
C GLU A 183 -16.57 -12.69 16.69
N GLU A 184 -15.96 -11.52 16.54
CA GLU A 184 -16.68 -10.27 16.25
C GLU A 184 -17.34 -10.30 14.86
N LEU A 185 -16.81 -11.12 13.91
CA LEU A 185 -17.42 -11.30 12.59
C LEU A 185 -18.85 -11.85 12.66
N GLU A 186 -19.16 -12.66 13.66
CA GLU A 186 -20.52 -13.21 13.83
C GLU A 186 -21.57 -12.12 14.04
N SER A 187 -21.19 -10.99 14.61
CA SER A 187 -22.09 -9.85 14.82
C SER A 187 -22.57 -9.21 13.51
N TYR A 188 -21.85 -9.40 12.41
CA TYR A 188 -22.19 -8.87 11.08
C TYR A 188 -23.05 -9.82 10.23
N ARG A 189 -23.34 -11.04 10.73
CA ARG A 189 -24.13 -12.04 10.00
C ARG A 189 -25.65 -11.91 10.21
N LYS A 190 -26.11 -10.91 10.93
CA LYS A 190 -27.54 -10.70 11.27
C LYS A 190 -28.26 -9.90 10.22
#